data_02100536d06c9f5451495c389f4169de
#
_entry.id   02100536d06c9f5451495c389f4169de
#
_cell.length_a   1.000
_cell.length_b   1.000
_cell.length_c   1.000
_cell.angle_alpha   90.00
_cell.angle_beta   90.00
_cell.angle_gamma   90.00
#
_symmetry.space_group_name_H-M   'P 1'
#
loop_
_entity.id
_entity.type
_entity.pdbx_description
1 polymer ?
#
loop_
_entity_poly.entity_id
_entity_poly.type
_entity_poly.pdbx_seq_one_letter_code
_entity_poly.pdbx_strand_id
1 'polypeptide(L)'
;DRSGLGRSPVATERNLEALVADLEQVVRAYAPQGAIIVGHSYGGIMARLLTARQPQLVKALVLVDPSSEFVGAQIGPLGKRLEALFDSAITFSRDLKLLPIFLMAAGYKHLPARLQQKVRVEDVSDAALKARRQENKGYYPALAKLREQPLPHPQVPVEILLASSSPESEWFKAHSEYASKLPDAHLWQASTSSHMVPLLKPQEVALAVKQADARRSA
;
A
#
# COMPACT_ATOMS: atom_id res chain seq x y z
N ASP A 1 -2.05 12.36 5.36
CA ASP A 1 -0.93 11.55 5.85
C ASP A 1 -1.45 10.56 6.90
N ARG A 2 -0.97 9.32 6.88
CA ARG A 2 -1.30 8.35 7.96
C ARG A 2 -0.68 8.82 9.28
N SER A 3 -1.27 8.39 10.39
CA SER A 3 -0.79 8.71 11.72
C SER A 3 0.73 8.59 11.85
N GLY A 4 1.40 9.60 12.40
CA GLY A 4 2.86 9.66 12.57
C GLY A 4 3.67 9.86 11.30
N LEU A 5 3.04 10.01 10.12
CA LEU A 5 3.70 10.36 8.87
C LEU A 5 3.33 11.79 8.47
N GLY A 6 4.27 12.47 7.79
CA GLY A 6 4.06 13.84 7.36
C GLY A 6 3.68 14.76 8.52
N ARG A 7 2.51 15.38 8.44
CA ARG A 7 1.98 16.29 9.47
C ARG A 7 1.00 15.65 10.44
N SER A 8 0.69 14.39 10.27
CA SER A 8 -0.27 13.70 11.14
C SER A 8 0.37 13.36 12.49
N PRO A 9 -0.32 13.57 13.61
CA PRO A 9 0.19 13.22 14.93
C PRO A 9 0.47 11.72 15.04
N VAL A 10 1.38 11.34 15.92
CA VAL A 10 1.71 9.95 16.18
C VAL A 10 0.60 9.33 17.02
N ALA A 11 -0.05 8.29 16.52
CA ALA A 11 -0.97 7.48 17.30
C ALA A 11 -0.21 6.51 18.22
N THR A 12 -0.85 6.08 19.29
CA THR A 12 -0.33 5.08 20.23
C THR A 12 -0.23 3.71 19.59
N GLU A 13 -1.20 3.37 18.74
CA GLU A 13 -1.28 2.09 18.03
C GLU A 13 -1.19 2.28 16.51
N ARG A 14 -0.47 1.37 15.85
CA ARG A 14 -0.30 1.36 14.39
C ARG A 14 -0.37 -0.07 13.82
N ASN A 15 -1.26 -0.88 14.37
CA ASN A 15 -1.62 -2.16 13.77
C ASN A 15 -2.58 -1.93 12.59
N LEU A 16 -2.84 -2.98 11.80
CA LEU A 16 -3.73 -2.91 10.64
C LEU A 16 -5.13 -2.37 11.01
N GLU A 17 -5.65 -2.76 12.16
CA GLU A 17 -6.97 -2.37 12.63
C GLU A 17 -7.06 -0.85 12.87
N ALA A 18 -6.08 -0.29 13.58
CA ALA A 18 -6.00 1.14 13.85
C ALA A 18 -5.83 1.95 12.55
N LEU A 19 -4.97 1.48 11.63
CA LEU A 19 -4.76 2.14 10.34
C LEU A 19 -6.03 2.15 9.47
N VAL A 20 -6.83 1.09 9.51
CA VAL A 20 -8.09 1.03 8.78
C VAL A 20 -9.16 1.88 9.45
N ALA A 21 -9.19 1.96 10.79
CA ALA A 21 -10.08 2.86 11.51
C ALA A 21 -9.79 4.34 11.18
N ASP A 22 -8.51 4.73 11.11
CA ASP A 22 -8.11 6.07 10.66
C ASP A 22 -8.58 6.34 9.22
N LEU A 23 -8.39 5.38 8.32
CA LEU A 23 -8.85 5.50 6.93
C LEU A 23 -10.38 5.64 6.84
N GLU A 24 -11.13 4.86 7.62
CA GLU A 24 -12.58 4.95 7.70
C GLU A 24 -13.04 6.34 8.13
N GLN A 25 -12.41 6.92 9.16
CA GLN A 25 -12.73 8.27 9.63
C GLN A 25 -12.49 9.30 8.52
N VAL A 26 -11.37 9.19 7.78
CA VAL A 26 -11.07 10.09 6.66
C VAL A 26 -12.13 9.96 5.57
N VAL A 27 -12.51 8.73 5.19
CA VAL A 27 -13.53 8.54 4.14
C VAL A 27 -14.88 9.09 4.60
N ARG A 28 -15.30 8.83 5.83
CA ARG A 28 -16.55 9.39 6.37
C ARG A 28 -16.58 10.92 6.39
N ALA A 29 -15.43 11.53 6.72
CA ALA A 29 -15.35 13.00 6.81
C ALA A 29 -15.34 13.69 5.44
N TYR A 30 -14.67 13.12 4.44
CA TYR A 30 -14.45 13.78 3.15
C TYR A 30 -15.24 13.21 1.99
N ALA A 31 -15.72 11.99 2.12
CA ALA A 31 -16.52 11.30 1.10
C ALA A 31 -17.63 10.44 1.74
N PRO A 32 -18.58 11.01 2.48
CA PRO A 32 -19.62 10.26 3.20
C PRO A 32 -20.51 9.42 2.28
N GLN A 33 -20.57 9.77 1.00
CA GLN A 33 -21.29 9.02 -0.04
C GLN A 33 -20.43 7.89 -0.64
N GLY A 34 -19.27 7.61 -0.05
CA GLY A 34 -18.30 6.62 -0.51
C GLY A 34 -17.32 7.17 -1.55
N ALA A 35 -16.16 6.50 -1.66
CA ALA A 35 -15.03 6.88 -2.51
C ALA A 35 -14.49 5.70 -3.32
N ILE A 36 -13.75 6.00 -4.38
CA ILE A 36 -12.82 5.05 -4.99
C ILE A 36 -11.56 5.04 -4.12
N ILE A 37 -11.22 3.88 -3.59
CA ILE A 37 -10.06 3.73 -2.70
C ILE A 37 -8.88 3.19 -3.50
N VAL A 38 -7.79 3.95 -3.51
CA VAL A 38 -6.53 3.56 -4.15
C VAL A 38 -5.56 3.08 -3.09
N GLY A 39 -5.18 1.81 -3.13
CA GLY A 39 -4.26 1.19 -2.17
C GLY A 39 -3.00 0.68 -2.83
N HIS A 40 -1.84 1.27 -2.51
CA HIS A 40 -0.53 0.79 -2.93
C HIS A 40 0.12 -0.08 -1.84
N SER A 41 0.71 -1.21 -2.23
CA SER A 41 1.44 -2.08 -1.31
C SER A 41 0.55 -2.49 -0.11
N TYR A 42 0.99 -2.26 1.13
CA TYR A 42 0.22 -2.51 2.34
C TYR A 42 -1.11 -1.74 2.37
N GLY A 43 -1.19 -0.57 1.72
CA GLY A 43 -2.44 0.17 1.53
C GLY A 43 -3.51 -0.62 0.77
N GLY A 44 -3.12 -1.58 -0.06
CA GLY A 44 -4.05 -2.51 -0.72
C GLY A 44 -4.78 -3.43 0.28
N ILE A 45 -4.08 -3.93 1.29
CA ILE A 45 -4.68 -4.69 2.40
C ILE A 45 -5.63 -3.82 3.21
N MET A 46 -5.21 -2.58 3.53
CA MET A 46 -6.06 -1.62 4.26
C MET A 46 -7.35 -1.31 3.49
N ALA A 47 -7.24 -1.09 2.17
CA ALA A 47 -8.39 -0.82 1.30
C ALA A 47 -9.37 -2.01 1.26
N ARG A 48 -8.86 -3.23 1.13
CA ARG A 48 -9.67 -4.47 1.15
C ARG A 48 -10.36 -4.66 2.51
N LEU A 49 -9.65 -4.43 3.61
CA LEU A 49 -10.24 -4.56 4.96
C LEU A 49 -11.29 -3.49 5.22
N LEU A 50 -11.08 -2.24 4.76
CA LEU A 50 -12.11 -1.20 4.82
C LEU A 50 -13.35 -1.62 4.04
N THR A 51 -13.18 -2.15 2.81
CA THR A 51 -14.29 -2.62 1.97
C THR A 51 -15.08 -3.73 2.64
N ALA A 52 -14.39 -4.68 3.30
CA ALA A 52 -15.04 -5.77 4.01
C ALA A 52 -15.87 -5.30 5.21
N ARG A 53 -15.44 -4.23 5.88
CA ARG A 53 -16.10 -3.69 7.08
C ARG A 53 -17.17 -2.65 6.77
N GLN A 54 -16.93 -1.84 5.77
CA GLN A 54 -17.75 -0.67 5.43
C GLN A 54 -17.98 -0.61 3.91
N PRO A 55 -18.64 -1.63 3.32
CA PRO A 55 -18.80 -1.70 1.87
C PRO A 55 -19.49 -0.45 1.29
N GLN A 56 -20.39 0.18 2.06
CA GLN A 56 -21.09 1.40 1.65
C GLN A 56 -20.17 2.63 1.50
N LEU A 57 -18.98 2.60 2.07
CA LEU A 57 -18.00 3.68 1.94
C LEU A 57 -17.06 3.50 0.75
N VAL A 58 -17.14 2.35 0.04
CA VAL A 58 -16.21 2.03 -1.06
C VAL A 58 -17.00 1.81 -2.33
N LYS A 59 -16.78 2.67 -3.32
CA LYS A 59 -17.45 2.61 -4.63
C LYS A 59 -16.70 1.74 -5.63
N ALA A 60 -15.39 1.72 -5.53
CA ALA A 60 -14.50 0.86 -6.30
C ALA A 60 -13.13 0.77 -5.61
N LEU A 61 -12.36 -0.25 -5.95
CA LEU A 61 -10.97 -0.44 -5.50
C LEU A 61 -9.99 -0.30 -6.66
N VAL A 62 -8.87 0.38 -6.40
CA VAL A 62 -7.69 0.36 -7.26
C VAL A 62 -6.52 -0.14 -6.44
N LEU A 63 -6.09 -1.35 -6.69
CA LEU A 63 -5.01 -2.04 -5.97
C LEU A 63 -3.73 -1.94 -6.79
N VAL A 64 -2.79 -1.11 -6.35
CA VAL A 64 -1.54 -0.84 -7.05
C VAL A 64 -0.42 -1.63 -6.40
N ASP A 65 0.08 -2.63 -7.09
CA ASP A 65 1.11 -3.58 -6.62
C ASP A 65 0.91 -3.98 -5.15
N PRO A 66 -0.33 -4.47 -4.81
CA PRO A 66 -0.79 -4.59 -3.44
C PRO A 66 -0.07 -5.73 -2.72
N SER A 67 0.20 -5.58 -1.43
CA SER A 67 0.59 -6.71 -0.58
C SER A 67 -0.47 -7.82 -0.62
N SER A 68 -0.01 -9.06 -0.54
CA SER A 68 -0.87 -10.24 -0.58
C SER A 68 -0.60 -11.14 0.63
N GLU A 69 -1.64 -11.59 1.29
CA GLU A 69 -1.56 -12.59 2.35
C GLU A 69 -1.14 -13.98 1.82
N PHE A 70 -1.22 -14.20 0.52
CA PHE A 70 -0.87 -15.49 -0.11
C PHE A 70 0.61 -15.57 -0.52
N VAL A 71 1.25 -14.41 -0.74
CA VAL A 71 2.66 -14.31 -1.15
C VAL A 71 3.45 -13.54 -0.10
N GLY A 72 4.63 -14.06 0.26
CA GLY A 72 5.54 -13.37 1.19
C GLY A 72 5.15 -13.40 2.67
N ALA A 73 4.03 -14.06 3.03
CA ALA A 73 3.61 -14.19 4.43
C ALA A 73 4.53 -15.11 5.26
N GLN A 74 5.43 -15.83 4.65
CA GLN A 74 6.42 -16.68 5.32
C GLN A 74 7.81 -16.08 5.14
N ILE A 75 8.13 -15.06 5.92
CA ILE A 75 9.54 -14.70 6.09
C ILE A 75 10.14 -15.66 7.10
N GLY A 76 11.00 -16.55 6.59
CA GLY A 76 11.81 -17.42 7.42
C GLY A 76 12.77 -16.64 8.33
N PRO A 77 13.48 -17.31 9.25
CA PRO A 77 14.41 -16.66 10.19
C PRO A 77 15.46 -15.76 9.50
N LEU A 78 15.92 -16.16 8.30
CA LEU A 78 16.86 -15.36 7.51
C LEU A 78 16.23 -14.06 7.01
N GLY A 79 14.98 -14.10 6.52
CA GLY A 79 14.27 -12.93 6.07
C GLY A 79 14.03 -11.92 7.19
N LYS A 80 13.67 -12.39 8.40
CA LYS A 80 13.54 -11.53 9.60
C LYS A 80 14.87 -10.85 9.97
N ARG A 81 16.00 -11.57 9.83
CA ARG A 81 17.33 -10.98 10.05
C ARG A 81 17.66 -9.91 9.01
N LEU A 82 17.37 -10.18 7.73
CA LEU A 82 17.58 -9.21 6.65
C LEU A 82 16.73 -7.96 6.86
N GLU A 83 15.47 -8.10 7.28
CA GLU A 83 14.60 -6.98 7.60
C GLU A 83 15.14 -6.14 8.77
N ALA A 84 15.61 -6.79 9.85
CA ALA A 84 16.22 -6.09 10.98
C ALA A 84 17.52 -5.35 10.58
N LEU A 85 18.31 -5.95 9.68
CA LEU A 85 19.51 -5.31 9.11
C LEU A 85 19.13 -4.12 8.23
N PHE A 86 18.07 -4.24 7.44
CA PHE A 86 17.57 -3.16 6.60
C PHE A 86 17.07 -1.99 7.45
N ASP A 87 16.27 -2.23 8.49
CA ASP A 87 15.82 -1.20 9.44
C ASP A 87 17.00 -0.52 10.15
N SER A 88 18.04 -1.29 10.50
CA SER A 88 19.27 -0.75 11.08
C SER A 88 20.04 0.10 10.08
N ALA A 89 20.14 -0.34 8.82
CA ALA A 89 20.79 0.40 7.75
C ALA A 89 20.06 1.71 7.43
N ILE A 90 18.71 1.72 7.44
CA ILE A 90 17.91 2.95 7.29
C ILE A 90 18.24 3.94 8.42
N THR A 91 18.28 3.46 9.65
CA THR A 91 18.60 4.33 10.80
C THR A 91 20.02 4.90 10.70
N PHE A 92 20.97 4.05 10.41
CA PHE A 92 22.38 4.45 10.24
C PHE A 92 22.54 5.44 9.07
N SER A 93 21.89 5.19 7.93
CA SER A 93 21.94 6.10 6.79
C SER A 93 21.28 7.45 7.09
N ARG A 94 20.24 7.50 7.94
CA ARG A 94 19.67 8.75 8.43
C ARG A 94 20.68 9.51 9.28
N ASP A 95 21.30 8.84 10.23
CA ASP A 95 22.28 9.46 11.16
C ASP A 95 23.48 10.03 10.39
N LEU A 96 23.88 9.39 9.31
CA LEU A 96 24.86 9.89 8.34
C LEU A 96 24.29 10.90 7.33
N LYS A 97 23.02 11.29 7.43
CA LYS A 97 22.32 12.17 6.48
C LYS A 97 22.28 11.64 5.02
N LEU A 98 22.44 10.34 4.83
CA LEU A 98 22.42 9.67 3.52
C LEU A 98 21.02 9.19 3.12
N LEU A 99 20.09 9.03 4.08
CA LEU A 99 18.74 8.52 3.83
C LEU A 99 17.98 9.30 2.73
N PRO A 100 18.04 10.64 2.65
CA PRO A 100 17.42 11.38 1.56
C PRO A 100 17.94 10.98 0.17
N ILE A 101 19.23 10.63 0.08
CA ILE A 101 19.86 10.18 -1.19
C ILE A 101 19.27 8.82 -1.61
N PHE A 102 19.15 7.87 -0.66
CA PHE A 102 18.52 6.57 -0.95
C PHE A 102 17.06 6.71 -1.35
N LEU A 103 16.30 7.57 -0.69
CA LEU A 103 14.91 7.83 -1.07
C LEU A 103 14.81 8.40 -2.49
N MET A 104 15.68 9.36 -2.85
CA MET A 104 15.71 9.91 -4.21
C MET A 104 16.02 8.81 -5.25
N ALA A 105 16.98 7.93 -4.96
CA ALA A 105 17.30 6.78 -5.82
C ALA A 105 16.13 5.78 -5.94
N ALA A 106 15.34 5.59 -4.88
CA ALA A 106 14.17 4.71 -4.87
C ALA A 106 12.96 5.25 -5.68
N GLY A 107 13.08 6.37 -6.37
CA GLY A 107 12.05 6.89 -7.26
C GLY A 107 11.53 8.28 -6.88
N TYR A 108 11.79 8.78 -5.69
CA TYR A 108 11.32 10.10 -5.24
C TYR A 108 11.89 11.27 -6.04
N LYS A 109 12.99 11.06 -6.77
CA LYS A 109 13.55 12.04 -7.73
C LYS A 109 12.58 12.41 -8.85
N HIS A 110 11.58 11.56 -9.14
CA HIS A 110 10.57 11.82 -10.16
C HIS A 110 9.41 12.70 -9.66
N LEU A 111 9.35 12.98 -8.37
CA LEU A 111 8.38 13.93 -7.81
C LEU A 111 8.72 15.37 -8.20
N PRO A 112 7.72 16.26 -8.29
CA PRO A 112 7.94 17.70 -8.37
C PRO A 112 8.87 18.19 -7.23
N ALA A 113 9.73 19.16 -7.51
CA ALA A 113 10.78 19.65 -6.58
C ALA A 113 10.22 20.00 -5.17
N ARG A 114 9.04 20.62 -5.11
CA ARG A 114 8.34 20.93 -3.85
C ARG A 114 8.05 19.68 -3.02
N LEU A 115 7.66 18.59 -3.65
CA LEU A 115 7.37 17.32 -2.96
C LEU A 115 8.67 16.59 -2.59
N GLN A 116 9.71 16.67 -3.41
CA GLN A 116 11.02 16.14 -3.04
C GLN A 116 11.55 16.77 -1.75
N GLN A 117 11.43 18.10 -1.62
CA GLN A 117 11.83 18.80 -0.40
C GLN A 117 11.01 18.32 0.81
N LYS A 118 9.70 18.15 0.65
CA LYS A 118 8.81 17.64 1.69
C LYS A 118 9.26 16.25 2.16
N VAL A 119 9.51 15.33 1.23
CA VAL A 119 9.99 13.96 1.52
C VAL A 119 11.32 14.00 2.29
N ARG A 120 12.24 14.84 1.89
CA ARG A 120 13.56 14.98 2.55
C ARG A 120 13.47 15.43 4.01
N VAL A 121 12.40 16.07 4.41
CA VAL A 121 12.19 16.56 5.78
C VAL A 121 11.27 15.65 6.57
N GLU A 122 10.08 15.36 6.01
CA GLU A 122 9.00 14.66 6.72
C GLU A 122 9.27 13.15 6.81
N ASP A 123 9.67 12.51 5.70
CA ASP A 123 9.82 11.05 5.64
C ASP A 123 11.08 10.52 6.35
N VAL A 124 12.02 11.39 6.66
CA VAL A 124 13.25 11.04 7.40
C VAL A 124 13.19 11.47 8.88
N SER A 125 12.08 12.04 9.32
CA SER A 125 11.89 12.46 10.71
C SER A 125 11.87 11.26 11.67
N ASP A 126 12.23 11.48 12.94
CA ASP A 126 12.15 10.43 13.97
C ASP A 126 10.74 9.86 14.11
N ALA A 127 9.73 10.73 14.02
CA ALA A 127 8.32 10.34 14.06
C ALA A 127 7.98 9.39 12.90
N ALA A 128 8.39 9.73 11.67
CA ALA A 128 8.14 8.89 10.48
C ALA A 128 8.85 7.55 10.57
N LEU A 129 10.12 7.51 11.01
CA LEU A 129 10.86 6.27 11.17
C LEU A 129 10.27 5.39 12.28
N LYS A 130 9.87 5.98 13.40
CA LYS A 130 9.18 5.27 14.47
C LYS A 130 7.85 4.69 13.99
N ALA A 131 7.06 5.47 13.27
CA ALA A 131 5.80 5.05 12.69
C ALA A 131 5.96 3.88 11.73
N ARG A 132 6.93 3.94 10.82
CA ARG A 132 7.25 2.84 9.88
C ARG A 132 7.67 1.57 10.60
N ARG A 133 8.51 1.66 11.64
CA ARG A 133 8.91 0.48 12.44
C ARG A 133 7.73 -0.17 13.15
N GLN A 134 6.83 0.62 13.69
CA GLN A 134 5.61 0.08 14.31
C GLN A 134 4.72 -0.62 13.29
N GLU A 135 4.55 -0.03 12.10
CA GLU A 135 3.79 -0.60 10.99
C GLU A 135 4.42 -1.91 10.49
N ASN A 136 5.74 -1.94 10.30
CA ASN A 136 6.48 -3.14 9.91
C ASN A 136 6.33 -4.29 10.93
N LYS A 137 6.39 -4.00 12.23
CA LYS A 137 6.16 -5.01 13.27
C LYS A 137 4.78 -5.66 13.19
N GLY A 138 3.76 -4.91 12.78
CA GLY A 138 2.40 -5.39 12.61
C GLY A 138 2.12 -6.07 11.28
N TYR A 139 2.99 -5.90 10.28
CA TYR A 139 2.74 -6.30 8.90
C TYR A 139 2.57 -7.82 8.76
N TYR A 140 3.58 -8.62 9.12
CA TYR A 140 3.51 -10.08 8.98
C TYR A 140 2.46 -10.75 9.86
N PRO A 141 2.27 -10.35 11.13
CA PRO A 141 1.15 -10.83 11.93
C PRO A 141 -0.21 -10.55 11.28
N ALA A 142 -0.39 -9.38 10.66
CA ALA A 142 -1.62 -9.05 9.95
C ALA A 142 -1.84 -9.95 8.73
N LEU A 143 -0.81 -10.19 7.92
CA LEU A 143 -0.90 -11.10 6.76
C LEU A 143 -1.20 -12.53 7.20
N ALA A 144 -0.57 -13.03 8.27
CA ALA A 144 -0.85 -14.36 8.81
C ALA A 144 -2.30 -14.49 9.26
N LYS A 145 -2.83 -13.49 9.99
CA LYS A 145 -4.23 -13.45 10.40
C LYS A 145 -5.19 -13.47 9.21
N LEU A 146 -4.90 -12.68 8.16
CA LEU A 146 -5.73 -12.64 6.94
C LEU A 146 -5.68 -13.93 6.14
N ARG A 147 -4.59 -14.69 6.22
CA ARG A 147 -4.50 -16.02 5.62
C ARG A 147 -5.38 -17.03 6.35
N GLU A 148 -5.40 -16.98 7.68
CA GLU A 148 -6.25 -17.87 8.51
C GLU A 148 -7.73 -17.47 8.43
N GLN A 149 -8.00 -16.19 8.29
CA GLN A 149 -9.33 -15.59 8.22
C GLN A 149 -9.45 -14.69 6.99
N PRO A 150 -9.63 -15.26 5.78
CA PRO A 150 -9.70 -14.49 4.55
C PRO A 150 -10.84 -13.46 4.58
N LEU A 151 -10.56 -12.30 4.00
CA LEU A 151 -11.58 -11.26 3.83
C LEU A 151 -12.63 -11.70 2.80
N PRO A 152 -13.91 -11.30 2.99
CA PRO A 152 -14.91 -11.47 1.95
C PRO A 152 -14.49 -10.76 0.67
N HIS A 153 -14.88 -11.32 -0.46
CA HIS A 153 -14.59 -10.73 -1.77
C HIS A 153 -15.38 -9.43 -1.92
N PRO A 154 -14.72 -8.33 -2.35
CA PRO A 154 -15.39 -7.06 -2.62
C PRO A 154 -16.44 -7.24 -3.72
N GLN A 155 -17.61 -6.62 -3.53
CA GLN A 155 -18.72 -6.63 -4.48
C GLN A 155 -18.77 -5.32 -5.28
N VAL A 156 -17.65 -4.65 -5.40
CA VAL A 156 -17.44 -3.41 -6.15
C VAL A 156 -16.40 -3.63 -7.25
N PRO A 157 -16.35 -2.82 -8.31
CA PRO A 157 -15.31 -2.91 -9.33
C PRO A 157 -13.90 -2.85 -8.73
N VAL A 158 -13.02 -3.74 -9.17
CA VAL A 158 -11.63 -3.81 -8.71
C VAL A 158 -10.67 -3.70 -9.89
N GLU A 159 -9.82 -2.69 -9.89
CA GLU A 159 -8.64 -2.62 -10.76
C GLU A 159 -7.41 -3.11 -10.00
N ILE A 160 -6.68 -4.05 -10.55
CA ILE A 160 -5.42 -4.54 -9.99
C ILE A 160 -4.31 -4.20 -10.97
N LEU A 161 -3.47 -3.23 -10.62
CA LEU A 161 -2.33 -2.78 -11.39
C LEU A 161 -1.05 -3.29 -10.74
N LEU A 162 -0.41 -4.31 -11.30
CA LEU A 162 0.83 -4.87 -10.80
C LEU A 162 2.05 -4.21 -11.42
N ALA A 163 3.16 -4.12 -10.70
CA ALA A 163 4.46 -3.92 -11.32
C ALA A 163 4.74 -5.05 -12.31
N SER A 164 5.38 -4.72 -13.45
CA SER A 164 5.69 -5.71 -14.48
C SER A 164 6.55 -6.84 -13.92
N SER A 165 6.06 -8.05 -14.06
CA SER A 165 6.72 -9.27 -13.56
C SER A 165 6.42 -10.43 -14.52
N SER A 166 7.23 -11.51 -14.42
CA SER A 166 6.93 -12.72 -15.20
C SER A 166 5.57 -13.29 -14.82
N PRO A 167 4.75 -13.73 -15.80
CA PRO A 167 3.52 -14.46 -15.54
C PRO A 167 3.72 -15.74 -14.70
N GLU A 168 4.92 -16.32 -14.74
CA GLU A 168 5.28 -17.53 -13.95
C GLU A 168 5.62 -17.19 -12.49
N SER A 169 5.82 -15.92 -12.15
CA SER A 169 6.13 -15.51 -10.80
C SER A 169 4.98 -15.86 -9.85
N GLU A 170 5.31 -16.26 -8.62
CA GLU A 170 4.30 -16.52 -7.58
C GLU A 170 3.47 -15.27 -7.28
N TRP A 171 4.09 -14.10 -7.40
CA TRP A 171 3.43 -12.80 -7.22
C TRP A 171 2.29 -12.59 -8.23
N PHE A 172 2.60 -12.77 -9.54
CA PHE A 172 1.60 -12.62 -10.59
C PHE A 172 0.51 -13.68 -10.48
N LYS A 173 0.86 -14.94 -10.28
CA LYS A 173 -0.09 -16.05 -10.13
C LYS A 173 -1.06 -15.82 -8.98
N ALA A 174 -0.57 -15.41 -7.80
CA ALA A 174 -1.43 -15.17 -6.66
C ALA A 174 -2.43 -14.02 -6.88
N HIS A 175 -2.01 -12.94 -7.55
CA HIS A 175 -2.91 -11.83 -7.86
C HIS A 175 -3.88 -12.18 -8.99
N SER A 176 -3.45 -12.97 -9.97
CA SER A 176 -4.32 -13.49 -11.05
C SER A 176 -5.39 -14.42 -10.48
N GLU A 177 -5.01 -15.32 -9.58
CA GLU A 177 -5.94 -16.19 -8.87
C GLU A 177 -6.92 -15.39 -8.00
N TYR A 178 -6.43 -14.36 -7.29
CA TYR A 178 -7.30 -13.48 -6.54
C TYR A 178 -8.30 -12.75 -7.45
N ALA A 179 -7.83 -12.15 -8.55
CA ALA A 179 -8.68 -11.46 -9.51
C ALA A 179 -9.76 -12.38 -10.10
N SER A 180 -9.45 -13.65 -10.42
CA SER A 180 -10.39 -14.60 -10.99
C SER A 180 -11.54 -14.99 -10.05
N LYS A 181 -11.39 -14.76 -8.75
CA LYS A 181 -12.41 -15.02 -7.72
C LYS A 181 -13.33 -13.83 -7.48
N LEU A 182 -13.03 -12.67 -8.03
CA LEU A 182 -13.81 -11.46 -7.84
C LEU A 182 -14.90 -11.34 -8.91
N PRO A 183 -16.09 -10.84 -8.56
CA PRO A 183 -17.20 -10.73 -9.51
C PRO A 183 -16.93 -9.71 -10.63
N ASP A 184 -16.18 -8.66 -10.34
CA ASP A 184 -15.83 -7.59 -11.28
C ASP A 184 -14.40 -7.11 -11.03
N ALA A 185 -13.42 -7.81 -11.61
CA ALA A 185 -12.01 -7.46 -11.49
C ALA A 185 -11.31 -7.38 -12.84
N HIS A 186 -10.42 -6.41 -12.97
CA HIS A 186 -9.52 -6.26 -14.10
C HIS A 186 -8.08 -6.21 -13.59
N LEU A 187 -7.23 -7.11 -14.10
CA LEU A 187 -5.82 -7.19 -13.73
C LEU A 187 -4.95 -6.87 -14.94
N TRP A 188 -4.00 -5.99 -14.78
CA TRP A 188 -3.03 -5.60 -15.78
C TRP A 188 -1.68 -5.21 -15.16
N GLN A 189 -0.65 -5.09 -15.99
CA GLN A 189 0.70 -4.79 -15.54
C GLN A 189 1.09 -3.37 -15.94
N ALA A 190 1.73 -2.66 -15.02
CA ALA A 190 2.34 -1.36 -15.28
C ALA A 190 3.58 -1.51 -16.18
N SER A 191 3.89 -0.46 -16.94
CA SER A 191 5.10 -0.41 -17.77
C SER A 191 6.37 -0.12 -16.95
N THR A 192 6.47 -0.73 -15.77
CA THR A 192 7.63 -0.69 -14.85
C THR A 192 7.67 -1.95 -14.00
N SER A 193 8.87 -2.48 -13.75
CA SER A 193 9.10 -3.59 -12.81
C SER A 193 9.33 -3.11 -11.37
N SER A 194 9.35 -1.79 -11.14
CA SER A 194 9.54 -1.24 -9.81
C SER A 194 8.24 -1.27 -9.00
N HIS A 195 8.33 -1.70 -7.75
CA HIS A 195 7.25 -1.60 -6.78
C HIS A 195 6.71 -0.16 -6.59
N MET A 196 7.51 0.85 -6.91
CA MET A 196 7.13 2.26 -6.80
C MET A 196 6.28 2.76 -7.96
N VAL A 197 5.32 1.96 -8.41
CA VAL A 197 4.41 2.27 -9.53
C VAL A 197 3.78 3.67 -9.40
N PRO A 198 3.24 4.11 -8.23
CA PRO A 198 2.62 5.43 -8.13
C PRO A 198 3.58 6.60 -8.39
N LEU A 199 4.88 6.41 -8.16
CA LEU A 199 5.89 7.45 -8.40
C LEU A 199 6.40 7.44 -9.83
N LEU A 200 6.50 6.26 -10.45
CA LEU A 200 7.11 6.09 -11.77
C LEU A 200 6.08 6.11 -12.91
N LYS A 201 4.85 5.71 -12.62
CA LYS A 201 3.76 5.56 -13.58
C LYS A 201 2.44 6.15 -13.06
N PRO A 202 2.42 7.39 -12.59
CA PRO A 202 1.21 8.00 -12.02
C PRO A 202 0.05 8.07 -13.01
N GLN A 203 0.35 8.16 -14.33
CA GLN A 203 -0.67 8.19 -15.37
C GLN A 203 -1.41 6.85 -15.49
N GLU A 204 -0.72 5.73 -15.28
CA GLU A 204 -1.33 4.40 -15.32
C GLU A 204 -2.23 4.19 -14.08
N VAL A 205 -1.81 4.68 -12.92
CA VAL A 205 -2.67 4.70 -11.73
C VAL A 205 -3.92 5.56 -11.96
N ALA A 206 -3.76 6.74 -12.57
CA ALA A 206 -4.90 7.60 -12.91
C ALA A 206 -5.85 6.94 -13.93
N LEU A 207 -5.31 6.17 -14.88
CA LEU A 207 -6.11 5.39 -15.83
C LEU A 207 -6.91 4.30 -15.11
N ALA A 208 -6.28 3.57 -14.17
CA ALA A 208 -6.97 2.57 -13.34
C ALA A 208 -8.14 3.18 -12.56
N VAL A 209 -7.95 4.37 -11.99
CA VAL A 209 -9.04 5.09 -11.29
C VAL A 209 -10.18 5.42 -12.25
N LYS A 210 -9.90 5.90 -13.46
CA LYS A 210 -10.93 6.22 -14.47
C LYS A 210 -11.68 4.97 -14.91
N GLN A 211 -10.99 3.84 -15.10
CA GLN A 211 -11.62 2.56 -15.46
C GLN A 211 -12.53 2.05 -14.34
N ALA A 212 -12.06 2.10 -13.10
CA ALA A 212 -12.87 1.74 -11.93
C ALA A 212 -14.12 2.62 -11.80
N ASP A 213 -14.01 3.92 -12.05
CA ASP A 213 -15.14 4.86 -12.01
C ASP A 213 -16.17 4.59 -13.13
N ALA A 214 -15.69 4.30 -14.34
CA ALA A 214 -16.57 3.99 -15.47
C ALA A 214 -17.38 2.70 -15.22
N ARG A 215 -16.75 1.64 -14.70
CA ARG A 215 -17.45 0.37 -14.39
C ARG A 215 -18.45 0.47 -13.25
N ARG A 216 -18.22 1.35 -12.30
CA ARG A 216 -19.16 1.63 -11.22
C ARG A 216 -20.48 2.23 -11.72
N SER A 217 -20.45 2.92 -12.85
CA SER A 217 -21.58 3.66 -13.42
C SER A 217 -22.35 2.86 -14.48
N ALA A 218 -21.86 1.67 -14.84
CA ALA A 218 -22.47 0.75 -15.78
C ALA A 218 -23.39 -0.25 -15.07
#